data_859727206785c287940e2967d545cb8e
#
_entry.id   859727206785c287940e2967d545cb8e
#
_cell.length_a   1.000
_cell.length_b   1.000
_cell.length_c   1.000
_cell.angle_alpha   90.00
_cell.angle_beta   90.00
_cell.angle_gamma   90.00
#
_symmetry.space_group_name_H-M   'P 1'
#
loop_
_entity.id
_entity.type
_entity.pdbx_description
1 polymer ?
#
loop_
_entity_poly.entity_id
_entity_poly.type
_entity_poly.pdbx_seq_one_letter_code
_entity_poly.pdbx_strand_id
1 'polypeptide(L)'
;MAVSTAIRPITQADVTGPGAWWCSGCGDFGVTAAFKQVLLTVVNELNIPLERVFAFSGIGCSSKEPEMLRVNAYHGQHGRSIPVAVGLMAANPGLVVVDFGGDGDSYAIGMEHFVHACVRNVNMTLMVMNNQVYGLTKGQASPTAHTGLKTGSTPEGRKGRPVNPLKLAIAAGAAFVGRGVTWNKKELTDLMMRAIMTRGFSLLDIFSPCVTYHREPGFRGSGPIVDWYRQNYALDIQEAWRELRSKVFTEEERALLPAEYDPTSPGAAVNALRLIEAAAGIGREVTGLLFIDESQPTLAENLGVSAERAPALADISLSSNLERYRALLAELR
;
A
#
# COMPACT_ATOMS: atom_id res chain seq x y z
N MET A 1 38.52 0.15 2.67
CA MET A 1 38.23 -1.24 2.23
C MET A 1 36.82 -1.55 2.65
N ALA A 2 35.88 -1.60 1.70
CA ALA A 2 34.53 -2.04 1.98
C ALA A 2 34.57 -3.57 2.16
N VAL A 3 34.37 -4.03 3.39
CA VAL A 3 34.13 -5.46 3.64
C VAL A 3 32.74 -5.74 3.05
N SER A 4 32.73 -6.36 1.87
CA SER A 4 31.53 -6.99 1.34
C SER A 4 31.23 -8.20 2.22
N THR A 5 30.53 -7.98 3.33
CA THR A 5 29.94 -9.08 4.10
C THR A 5 28.78 -9.61 3.27
N ALA A 6 28.97 -10.79 2.67
CA ALA A 6 27.88 -11.49 2.02
C ALA A 6 26.72 -11.63 3.03
N ILE A 7 25.55 -11.16 2.64
CA ILE A 7 24.36 -11.22 3.50
C ILE A 7 24.02 -12.70 3.70
N ARG A 8 23.84 -13.10 4.95
CA ARG A 8 23.41 -14.47 5.26
C ARG A 8 22.02 -14.69 4.67
N PRO A 9 21.81 -15.75 3.88
CA PRO A 9 20.47 -16.11 3.42
C PRO A 9 19.53 -16.35 4.60
N ILE A 10 18.31 -15.85 4.47
CA ILE A 10 17.26 -15.99 5.47
C ILE A 10 16.20 -17.01 5.04
N THR A 11 15.50 -17.56 6.01
CA THR A 11 14.38 -18.49 5.84
C THR A 11 13.08 -17.85 6.30
N GLN A 12 11.97 -18.52 6.07
CA GLN A 12 10.66 -18.04 6.54
C GLN A 12 10.60 -17.91 8.07
N ALA A 13 11.37 -18.74 8.81
CA ALA A 13 11.44 -18.64 10.27
C ALA A 13 12.09 -17.33 10.74
N ASP A 14 13.08 -16.83 9.98
CA ASP A 14 13.79 -15.60 10.31
C ASP A 14 12.90 -14.35 10.18
N VAL A 15 11.84 -14.39 9.37
CA VAL A 15 10.90 -13.29 9.15
C VAL A 15 9.54 -13.47 9.83
N THR A 16 9.32 -14.59 10.51
CA THR A 16 8.03 -14.88 11.17
C THR A 16 8.02 -14.38 12.60
N GLY A 17 7.15 -13.42 12.89
CA GLY A 17 6.88 -12.88 14.22
C GLY A 17 6.00 -13.79 15.09
N PRO A 18 5.66 -13.35 16.32
CA PRO A 18 5.07 -14.17 17.38
C PRO A 18 3.59 -14.39 17.22
N GLY A 19 2.94 -14.95 16.46
CA GLY A 19 1.56 -15.38 16.58
C GLY A 19 0.54 -14.65 15.70
N ALA A 20 -0.68 -15.14 15.74
CA ALA A 20 -1.78 -14.64 14.92
C ALA A 20 -2.79 -13.87 15.79
N TRP A 21 -3.15 -12.67 15.34
CA TRP A 21 -4.09 -11.80 16.05
C TRP A 21 -5.44 -11.66 15.32
N TRP A 22 -5.57 -12.28 14.14
CA TRP A 22 -6.78 -12.17 13.31
C TRP A 22 -7.75 -13.32 13.50
N CYS A 23 -8.98 -13.09 13.07
CA CYS A 23 -10.02 -14.12 13.05
C CYS A 23 -9.63 -15.26 12.09
N SER A 24 -10.05 -16.48 12.41
CA SER A 24 -9.85 -17.62 11.51
C SER A 24 -10.44 -17.34 10.10
N GLY A 25 -9.64 -17.51 9.08
CA GLY A 25 -10.02 -17.22 7.70
C GLY A 25 -9.98 -15.75 7.28
N CYS A 26 -9.42 -14.86 8.11
CA CYS A 26 -9.20 -13.46 7.74
C CYS A 26 -8.28 -13.35 6.52
N GLY A 27 -8.63 -12.45 5.59
CA GLY A 27 -7.83 -12.19 4.40
C GLY A 27 -6.40 -11.71 4.71
N ASP A 28 -6.19 -11.03 5.81
CA ASP A 28 -4.90 -10.47 6.21
C ASP A 28 -3.81 -11.53 6.36
N PHE A 29 -4.15 -12.79 6.70
CA PHE A 29 -3.19 -13.90 6.65
C PHE A 29 -2.59 -14.15 5.26
N GLY A 30 -3.39 -13.90 4.21
CA GLY A 30 -2.90 -13.98 2.83
C GLY A 30 -1.86 -12.91 2.51
N VAL A 31 -2.05 -11.70 3.04
CA VAL A 31 -1.10 -10.59 2.92
C VAL A 31 0.21 -10.94 3.61
N THR A 32 0.18 -11.35 4.87
CA THR A 32 1.37 -11.79 5.62
C THR A 32 2.13 -12.90 4.90
N ALA A 33 1.41 -13.90 4.38
CA ALA A 33 2.03 -15.03 3.69
C ALA A 33 2.72 -14.61 2.38
N ALA A 34 2.14 -13.65 1.64
CA ALA A 34 2.74 -13.06 0.44
C ALA A 34 3.93 -12.18 0.80
N PHE A 35 3.80 -11.31 1.81
CA PHE A 35 4.86 -10.40 2.20
C PHE A 35 6.08 -11.11 2.79
N LYS A 36 5.92 -12.19 3.54
CA LYS A 36 7.04 -13.04 3.97
C LYS A 36 7.83 -13.59 2.77
N GLN A 37 7.16 -13.96 1.68
CA GLN A 37 7.84 -14.38 0.47
C GLN A 37 8.61 -13.23 -0.18
N VAL A 38 8.03 -12.02 -0.19
CA VAL A 38 8.71 -10.79 -0.65
C VAL A 38 9.99 -10.54 0.16
N LEU A 39 9.94 -10.65 1.50
CA LEU A 39 11.12 -10.46 2.35
C LEU A 39 12.24 -11.46 2.03
N LEU A 40 11.90 -12.72 1.72
CA LEU A 40 12.90 -13.72 1.29
C LEU A 40 13.58 -13.30 -0.01
N THR A 41 12.82 -12.83 -1.00
CA THR A 41 13.37 -12.35 -2.27
C THR A 41 14.22 -11.09 -2.07
N VAL A 42 13.74 -10.11 -1.28
CA VAL A 42 14.47 -8.86 -0.98
C VAL A 42 15.85 -9.15 -0.37
N VAL A 43 15.94 -10.07 0.58
CA VAL A 43 17.20 -10.38 1.24
C VAL A 43 18.05 -11.34 0.41
N ASN A 44 17.49 -12.45 -0.04
CA ASN A 44 18.27 -13.55 -0.63
C ASN A 44 18.66 -13.30 -2.09
N GLU A 45 17.84 -12.58 -2.85
CA GLU A 45 18.06 -12.37 -4.28
C GLU A 45 18.54 -10.95 -4.58
N LEU A 46 17.98 -9.94 -3.90
CA LEU A 46 18.36 -8.53 -4.11
C LEU A 46 19.51 -8.08 -3.18
N ASN A 47 19.95 -8.92 -2.24
CA ASN A 47 21.01 -8.62 -1.28
C ASN A 47 20.74 -7.33 -0.46
N ILE A 48 19.50 -7.07 -0.11
CA ILE A 48 19.11 -5.98 0.79
C ILE A 48 19.01 -6.56 2.21
N PRO A 49 19.82 -6.10 3.18
CA PRO A 49 19.79 -6.61 4.55
C PRO A 49 18.41 -6.41 5.19
N LEU A 50 17.96 -7.39 5.98
CA LEU A 50 16.67 -7.33 6.67
C LEU A 50 16.58 -6.11 7.59
N GLU A 51 17.69 -5.67 8.15
CA GLU A 51 17.82 -4.47 9.00
C GLU A 51 17.49 -3.16 8.27
N ARG A 52 17.49 -3.17 6.93
CA ARG A 52 17.05 -2.03 6.12
C ARG A 52 15.55 -2.02 5.83
N VAL A 53 14.84 -3.06 6.18
CA VAL A 53 13.39 -3.16 5.97
C VAL A 53 12.66 -2.67 7.22
N PHE A 54 11.75 -1.71 7.02
CA PHE A 54 10.92 -1.15 8.07
C PHE A 54 9.43 -1.30 7.74
N ALA A 55 8.69 -1.93 8.64
CA ALA A 55 7.24 -2.07 8.57
C ALA A 55 6.57 -1.06 9.49
N PHE A 56 5.75 -0.19 8.92
CA PHE A 56 4.94 0.79 9.64
C PHE A 56 3.48 0.35 9.69
N SER A 57 2.75 0.80 10.70
CA SER A 57 1.30 0.68 10.71
C SER A 57 0.63 1.71 11.61
N GLY A 58 -0.61 2.05 11.28
CA GLY A 58 -1.52 2.82 12.13
C GLY A 58 -2.33 1.93 13.08
N ILE A 59 -3.65 2.07 13.13
CA ILE A 59 -4.53 1.29 14.01
C ILE A 59 -5.66 0.62 13.21
N GLY A 60 -5.87 -0.65 13.48
CA GLY A 60 -6.91 -1.50 12.91
C GLY A 60 -6.53 -2.97 12.98
N CYS A 61 -7.36 -3.86 12.43
CA CYS A 61 -6.99 -5.27 12.30
C CYS A 61 -5.74 -5.42 11.43
N SER A 62 -5.74 -4.78 10.26
CA SER A 62 -4.64 -4.79 9.29
C SER A 62 -3.34 -4.24 9.85
N SER A 63 -3.43 -3.24 10.73
CA SER A 63 -2.28 -2.59 11.35
C SER A 63 -1.50 -3.48 12.33
N LYS A 64 -1.96 -4.69 12.57
CA LYS A 64 -1.22 -5.71 13.32
C LYS A 64 -0.19 -6.48 12.47
N GLU A 65 -0.11 -6.20 11.18
CA GLU A 65 0.85 -6.85 10.28
C GLU A 65 2.31 -6.77 10.77
N PRO A 66 2.83 -5.62 11.26
CA PRO A 66 4.20 -5.56 11.78
C PRO A 66 4.47 -6.52 12.95
N GLU A 67 3.46 -6.83 13.77
CA GLU A 67 3.60 -7.79 14.89
C GLU A 67 3.73 -9.24 14.41
N MET A 68 3.34 -9.53 13.15
CA MET A 68 3.43 -10.85 12.52
C MET A 68 4.79 -11.09 11.83
N LEU A 69 5.65 -10.07 11.81
CA LEU A 69 6.92 -10.04 11.11
C LEU A 69 8.09 -9.87 12.08
N ARG A 70 9.28 -10.33 11.67
CA ARG A 70 10.55 -10.04 12.34
C ARG A 70 11.38 -9.08 11.50
N VAL A 71 10.92 -7.84 11.41
CA VAL A 71 11.60 -6.71 10.79
C VAL A 71 11.62 -5.54 11.76
N ASN A 72 12.35 -4.47 11.46
CA ASN A 72 12.18 -3.23 12.20
C ASN A 72 10.74 -2.75 12.01
N ALA A 73 10.07 -2.39 13.09
CA ALA A 73 8.64 -2.11 13.04
C ALA A 73 8.26 -0.90 13.89
N TYR A 74 7.22 -0.20 13.43
CA TYR A 74 6.58 0.88 14.17
C TYR A 74 5.06 0.72 14.08
N HIS A 75 4.40 0.56 15.21
CA HIS A 75 2.95 0.54 15.33
C HIS A 75 2.50 1.86 15.98
N GLY A 76 1.92 2.74 15.17
CA GLY A 76 1.62 4.12 15.53
C GLY A 76 0.17 4.38 15.90
N GLN A 77 -0.21 5.65 15.79
CA GLN A 77 -1.58 6.09 16.02
C GLN A 77 -2.43 5.93 14.74
N HIS A 78 -3.74 5.86 14.93
CA HIS A 78 -4.72 5.72 13.84
C HIS A 78 -4.56 6.82 12.78
N GLY A 79 -4.28 6.40 11.54
CA GLY A 79 -4.06 7.25 10.39
C GLY A 79 -2.81 8.13 10.45
N ARG A 80 -1.81 7.79 11.29
CA ARG A 80 -0.60 8.60 11.48
C ARG A 80 0.71 7.85 11.21
N SER A 81 0.66 6.62 10.70
CA SER A 81 1.85 5.87 10.28
C SER A 81 2.55 6.53 9.11
N ILE A 82 1.82 6.95 8.09
CA ILE A 82 2.37 7.59 6.87
C ILE A 82 3.29 8.77 7.19
N PRO A 83 2.91 9.79 7.97
CA PRO A 83 3.80 10.92 8.23
C PRO A 83 5.05 10.53 9.02
N VAL A 84 4.99 9.51 9.88
CA VAL A 84 6.18 8.99 10.57
C VAL A 84 7.11 8.27 9.58
N ALA A 85 6.56 7.45 8.68
CA ALA A 85 7.32 6.81 7.60
C ALA A 85 7.97 7.84 6.66
N VAL A 86 7.24 8.91 6.30
CA VAL A 86 7.80 10.04 5.52
C VAL A 86 8.98 10.67 6.23
N GLY A 87 8.88 10.89 7.55
CA GLY A 87 9.98 11.41 8.37
C GLY A 87 11.21 10.49 8.36
N LEU A 88 11.00 9.16 8.46
CA LEU A 88 12.09 8.20 8.37
C LEU A 88 12.75 8.22 6.99
N MET A 89 11.97 8.27 5.91
CA MET A 89 12.50 8.34 4.54
C MET A 89 13.28 9.63 4.27
N ALA A 90 12.83 10.75 4.81
CA ALA A 90 13.58 12.02 4.74
C ALA A 90 14.90 11.96 5.52
N ALA A 91 14.91 11.22 6.64
CA ALA A 91 16.11 11.04 7.46
C ALA A 91 17.09 10.01 6.90
N ASN A 92 16.59 8.94 6.26
CA ASN A 92 17.40 7.86 5.69
C ASN A 92 16.73 7.24 4.45
N PRO A 93 16.97 7.79 3.25
CA PRO A 93 16.37 7.29 2.01
C PRO A 93 16.94 5.94 1.53
N GLY A 94 17.95 5.38 2.20
CA GLY A 94 18.52 4.06 1.90
C GLY A 94 17.73 2.88 2.48
N LEU A 95 16.56 3.14 3.09
CA LEU A 95 15.71 2.11 3.69
C LEU A 95 14.62 1.64 2.72
N VAL A 96 14.14 0.42 2.95
CA VAL A 96 12.92 -0.11 2.36
C VAL A 96 11.80 0.09 3.37
N VAL A 97 10.88 1.00 3.09
CA VAL A 97 9.79 1.36 4.00
C VAL A 97 8.46 0.90 3.43
N VAL A 98 7.77 0.07 4.19
CA VAL A 98 6.43 -0.44 3.87
C VAL A 98 5.47 -0.07 5.00
N ASP A 99 4.38 0.60 4.68
CA ASP A 99 3.33 0.96 5.63
C ASP A 99 2.10 0.09 5.41
N PHE A 100 1.62 -0.57 6.47
CA PHE A 100 0.46 -1.44 6.45
C PHE A 100 -0.72 -0.78 7.16
N GLY A 101 -1.74 -0.45 6.40
CA GLY A 101 -2.95 0.15 6.92
C GLY A 101 -4.21 -0.62 6.57
N GLY A 102 -5.31 -0.33 7.25
CA GLY A 102 -6.65 -0.63 6.79
C GLY A 102 -7.20 0.54 5.99
N ASP A 103 -8.24 0.31 5.21
CA ASP A 103 -8.90 1.36 4.43
C ASP A 103 -9.49 2.49 5.31
N GLY A 104 -10.00 2.15 6.49
CA GLY A 104 -10.41 3.15 7.48
C GLY A 104 -9.26 3.94 8.09
N ASP A 105 -8.10 3.32 8.23
CA ASP A 105 -6.88 3.95 8.74
C ASP A 105 -6.29 4.92 7.70
N SER A 106 -6.07 4.44 6.49
CA SER A 106 -5.35 5.16 5.44
C SER A 106 -6.25 6.13 4.66
N TYR A 107 -7.51 5.77 4.40
CA TYR A 107 -8.40 6.52 3.51
C TYR A 107 -9.52 7.30 4.22
N ALA A 108 -9.55 7.27 5.57
CA ALA A 108 -10.38 8.17 6.37
C ALA A 108 -9.49 9.15 7.13
N ILE A 109 -9.10 8.81 8.35
CA ILE A 109 -8.33 9.71 9.21
C ILE A 109 -6.90 9.98 8.70
N GLY A 110 -6.35 9.08 7.89
CA GLY A 110 -5.03 9.21 7.23
C GLY A 110 -5.07 9.84 5.84
N MET A 111 -6.24 10.19 5.30
CA MET A 111 -6.42 10.60 3.91
C MET A 111 -5.48 11.74 3.47
N GLU A 112 -5.34 12.78 4.27
CA GLU A 112 -4.47 13.89 3.93
C GLU A 112 -3.00 13.48 3.81
N HIS A 113 -2.53 12.62 4.72
CA HIS A 113 -1.16 12.12 4.71
C HIS A 113 -0.90 11.22 3.50
N PHE A 114 -1.88 10.38 3.14
CA PHE A 114 -1.84 9.56 1.93
C PHE A 114 -1.71 10.43 0.67
N VAL A 115 -2.59 11.42 0.49
CA VAL A 115 -2.55 12.32 -0.67
C VAL A 115 -1.23 13.09 -0.73
N HIS A 116 -0.76 13.63 0.40
CA HIS A 116 0.48 14.37 0.45
C HIS A 116 1.73 13.48 0.23
N ALA A 117 1.70 12.20 0.61
CA ALA A 117 2.78 11.27 0.31
C ALA A 117 2.86 11.00 -1.20
N CYS A 118 1.71 10.86 -1.90
CA CYS A 118 1.66 10.79 -3.37
C CYS A 118 2.27 12.05 -4.01
N VAL A 119 1.74 13.24 -3.66
CA VAL A 119 2.18 14.53 -4.23
C VAL A 119 3.68 14.79 -4.02
N ARG A 120 4.22 14.38 -2.89
CA ARG A 120 5.66 14.52 -2.57
C ARG A 120 6.50 13.41 -3.17
N ASN A 121 5.89 12.42 -3.76
CA ASN A 121 6.53 11.23 -4.32
C ASN A 121 7.55 10.60 -3.35
N VAL A 122 7.10 10.32 -2.12
CA VAL A 122 7.95 9.73 -1.08
C VAL A 122 8.29 8.29 -1.46
N ASN A 123 9.57 7.92 -1.47
CA ASN A 123 10.00 6.57 -1.85
C ASN A 123 9.63 5.52 -0.79
N MET A 124 8.35 5.20 -0.68
CA MET A 124 7.78 4.21 0.23
C MET A 124 6.59 3.49 -0.38
N THR A 125 6.27 2.32 0.15
CA THR A 125 5.09 1.55 -0.28
C THR A 125 4.02 1.58 0.80
N LEU A 126 2.81 2.03 0.45
CA LEU A 126 1.60 1.88 1.26
C LEU A 126 0.82 0.66 0.78
N MET A 127 0.70 -0.35 1.65
CA MET A 127 -0.12 -1.55 1.43
C MET A 127 -1.38 -1.45 2.29
N VAL A 128 -2.53 -1.29 1.64
CA VAL A 128 -3.81 -1.14 2.35
C VAL A 128 -4.64 -2.40 2.25
N MET A 129 -4.85 -3.07 3.37
CA MET A 129 -5.74 -4.23 3.48
C MET A 129 -7.19 -3.73 3.53
N ASN A 130 -7.80 -3.67 2.36
CA ASN A 130 -9.13 -3.10 2.16
C ASN A 130 -10.20 -4.17 2.35
N ASN A 131 -10.91 -4.09 3.47
CA ASN A 131 -12.02 -4.99 3.80
C ASN A 131 -13.38 -4.27 3.86
N GLN A 132 -13.42 -2.98 3.56
CA GLN A 132 -14.62 -2.13 3.51
C GLN A 132 -15.33 -1.94 4.85
N VAL A 133 -14.73 -2.35 5.97
CA VAL A 133 -15.28 -2.17 7.30
C VAL A 133 -14.19 -1.83 8.33
N TYR A 134 -14.57 -1.13 9.39
CA TYR A 134 -13.72 -1.02 10.60
C TYR A 134 -13.85 -2.32 11.40
N GLY A 135 -12.98 -3.32 11.14
CA GLY A 135 -13.07 -4.64 11.75
C GLY A 135 -12.77 -4.62 13.25
N LEU A 136 -11.73 -3.90 13.69
CA LEU A 136 -11.31 -3.84 15.08
C LEU A 136 -12.41 -3.28 16.01
N THR A 137 -13.18 -2.32 15.54
CA THR A 137 -14.28 -1.69 16.28
C THR A 137 -15.65 -2.34 16.00
N LYS A 138 -15.65 -3.56 15.45
CA LYS A 138 -16.81 -4.44 15.27
C LYS A 138 -17.75 -4.10 14.12
N GLY A 139 -17.22 -3.54 13.00
CA GLY A 139 -17.89 -3.61 11.71
C GLY A 139 -18.66 -2.39 11.26
N GLN A 140 -18.23 -1.19 11.63
CA GLN A 140 -18.74 0.04 11.00
C GLN A 140 -18.33 0.10 9.52
N ALA A 141 -19.15 0.72 8.68
CA ALA A 141 -18.81 0.94 7.28
C ALA A 141 -17.59 1.87 7.15
N SER A 142 -16.58 1.43 6.39
CA SER A 142 -15.38 2.22 6.14
C SER A 142 -15.57 3.23 4.98
N PRO A 143 -14.59 4.08 4.66
CA PRO A 143 -14.68 5.00 3.54
C PRO A 143 -14.88 4.32 2.18
N THR A 144 -14.29 3.14 1.98
CA THR A 144 -14.38 2.38 0.72
C THR A 144 -15.58 1.47 0.62
N ALA A 145 -16.37 1.34 1.72
CA ALA A 145 -17.57 0.53 1.74
C ALA A 145 -18.54 0.94 0.62
N HIS A 146 -19.02 -0.03 -0.15
CA HIS A 146 -19.94 0.25 -1.24
C HIS A 146 -21.28 0.82 -0.75
N THR A 147 -21.96 1.54 -1.62
CA THR A 147 -23.31 2.08 -1.34
C THR A 147 -24.28 0.92 -1.10
N GLY A 148 -25.06 1.02 -0.05
CA GLY A 148 -26.03 -0.01 0.35
C GLY A 148 -25.50 -1.03 1.35
N LEU A 149 -24.18 -1.07 1.67
CA LEU A 149 -23.65 -1.97 2.68
C LEU A 149 -24.33 -1.76 4.04
N LYS A 150 -24.96 -2.82 4.55
CA LYS A 150 -25.65 -2.82 5.85
C LYS A 150 -24.68 -3.25 6.94
N THR A 151 -24.52 -2.42 7.95
CA THR A 151 -23.72 -2.71 9.14
C THR A 151 -24.49 -2.34 10.41
N GLY A 152 -23.95 -2.63 11.58
CA GLY A 152 -24.57 -2.22 12.83
C GLY A 152 -24.74 -0.69 12.98
N SER A 153 -23.85 0.11 12.37
CA SER A 153 -23.92 1.56 12.35
C SER A 153 -24.70 2.14 11.16
N THR A 154 -24.98 1.32 10.14
CA THR A 154 -25.73 1.70 8.94
C THR A 154 -26.78 0.64 8.60
N PRO A 155 -27.81 0.42 9.46
CA PRO A 155 -28.80 -0.64 9.29
C PRO A 155 -29.63 -0.50 8.01
N GLU A 156 -29.87 0.74 7.55
CA GLU A 156 -30.56 1.04 6.29
C GLU A 156 -29.65 0.99 5.05
N GLY A 157 -28.39 0.62 5.24
CA GLY A 157 -27.36 0.65 4.22
C GLY A 157 -26.64 2.00 4.12
N ARG A 158 -25.36 1.95 3.78
CA ARG A 158 -24.53 3.14 3.57
C ARG A 158 -25.03 3.97 2.38
N LYS A 159 -25.24 5.27 2.56
CA LYS A 159 -25.81 6.16 1.54
C LYS A 159 -24.76 6.94 0.73
N GLY A 160 -23.56 7.16 1.26
CA GLY A 160 -22.51 7.95 0.60
C GLY A 160 -21.79 7.16 -0.51
N ARG A 161 -21.20 7.89 -1.48
CA ARG A 161 -20.31 7.29 -2.46
C ARG A 161 -19.04 6.73 -1.77
N PRO A 162 -18.54 5.55 -2.16
CA PRO A 162 -17.27 5.04 -1.66
C PRO A 162 -16.11 5.92 -2.14
N VAL A 163 -15.09 6.05 -1.29
CA VAL A 163 -13.80 6.58 -1.71
C VAL A 163 -13.16 5.56 -2.64
N ASN A 164 -12.64 6.03 -3.78
CA ASN A 164 -11.82 5.21 -4.66
C ASN A 164 -10.35 5.62 -4.52
N PRO A 165 -9.54 4.85 -3.78
CA PRO A 165 -8.16 5.21 -3.47
C PRO A 165 -7.25 5.18 -4.69
N LEU A 166 -7.52 4.31 -5.68
CA LEU A 166 -6.74 4.20 -6.90
C LEU A 166 -6.84 5.50 -7.73
N LYS A 167 -8.07 6.03 -7.87
CA LYS A 167 -8.30 7.30 -8.58
C LYS A 167 -7.57 8.45 -7.88
N LEU A 168 -7.63 8.49 -6.55
CA LEU A 168 -6.95 9.51 -5.75
C LEU A 168 -5.43 9.41 -5.91
N ALA A 169 -4.86 8.21 -5.84
CA ALA A 169 -3.42 7.99 -5.99
C ALA A 169 -2.92 8.43 -7.37
N ILE A 170 -3.62 8.02 -8.44
CA ILE A 170 -3.27 8.42 -9.82
C ILE A 170 -3.36 9.95 -9.97
N ALA A 171 -4.45 10.55 -9.50
CA ALA A 171 -4.65 12.00 -9.60
C ALA A 171 -3.66 12.81 -8.75
N ALA A 172 -3.18 12.24 -7.65
CA ALA A 172 -2.17 12.84 -6.78
C ALA A 172 -0.72 12.57 -7.23
N GLY A 173 -0.49 11.81 -8.31
CA GLY A 173 0.82 11.58 -8.90
C GLY A 173 1.64 10.49 -8.21
N ALA A 174 1.01 9.45 -7.64
CA ALA A 174 1.71 8.27 -7.16
C ALA A 174 2.49 7.59 -8.29
N ALA A 175 3.71 7.09 -8.01
CA ALA A 175 4.56 6.43 -9.00
C ALA A 175 4.08 5.02 -9.36
N PHE A 176 3.42 4.33 -8.45
CA PHE A 176 2.83 3.01 -8.65
C PHE A 176 1.43 2.97 -8.07
N VAL A 177 0.49 2.44 -8.85
CA VAL A 177 -0.87 2.16 -8.38
C VAL A 177 -1.31 0.78 -8.84
N GLY A 178 -1.62 -0.07 -7.86
CA GLY A 178 -2.12 -1.42 -8.10
C GLY A 178 -3.19 -1.83 -7.10
N ARG A 179 -3.97 -2.86 -7.46
CA ARG A 179 -4.89 -3.51 -6.53
C ARG A 179 -4.70 -5.01 -6.56
N GLY A 180 -4.28 -5.56 -5.43
CA GLY A 180 -4.13 -6.99 -5.22
C GLY A 180 -5.37 -7.64 -4.61
N VAL A 181 -5.34 -8.97 -4.56
CA VAL A 181 -6.38 -9.79 -3.94
C VAL A 181 -5.74 -10.90 -3.09
N THR A 182 -6.24 -11.14 -1.88
CA THR A 182 -5.61 -12.10 -0.95
C THR A 182 -5.77 -13.57 -1.35
N TRP A 183 -6.69 -13.88 -2.24
CA TRP A 183 -6.92 -15.24 -2.75
C TRP A 183 -6.06 -15.61 -3.97
N ASN A 184 -5.29 -14.68 -4.53
CA ASN A 184 -4.28 -14.93 -5.57
C ASN A 184 -2.89 -14.58 -5.03
N LYS A 185 -2.32 -15.49 -4.23
CA LYS A 185 -1.05 -15.26 -3.53
C LYS A 185 0.09 -14.94 -4.50
N LYS A 186 0.16 -15.63 -5.65
CA LYS A 186 1.25 -15.43 -6.61
C LYS A 186 1.24 -14.00 -7.16
N GLU A 187 0.12 -13.58 -7.71
CA GLU A 187 -0.06 -12.22 -8.24
C GLU A 187 0.15 -11.15 -7.16
N LEU A 188 -0.38 -11.39 -5.95
CA LEU A 188 -0.18 -10.47 -4.83
C LEU A 188 1.30 -10.31 -4.47
N THR A 189 2.08 -11.40 -4.44
CA THR A 189 3.53 -11.36 -4.21
C THR A 189 4.24 -10.58 -5.31
N ASP A 190 3.88 -10.81 -6.58
CA ASP A 190 4.47 -10.11 -7.73
C ASP A 190 4.15 -8.60 -7.69
N LEU A 191 2.91 -8.22 -7.33
CA LEU A 191 2.51 -6.82 -7.15
C LEU A 191 3.23 -6.14 -5.99
N MET A 192 3.38 -6.83 -4.84
CA MET A 192 4.13 -6.33 -3.70
C MET A 192 5.60 -6.06 -4.05
N MET A 193 6.24 -7.00 -4.75
CA MET A 193 7.63 -6.83 -5.22
C MET A 193 7.75 -5.61 -6.14
N ARG A 194 6.88 -5.50 -7.13
CA ARG A 194 6.88 -4.35 -8.06
C ARG A 194 6.66 -3.03 -7.32
N ALA A 195 5.70 -2.98 -6.39
CA ALA A 195 5.43 -1.79 -5.59
C ALA A 195 6.65 -1.34 -4.76
N ILE A 196 7.36 -2.29 -4.12
CA ILE A 196 8.56 -2.02 -3.33
C ILE A 196 9.74 -1.57 -4.19
N MET A 197 9.86 -2.13 -5.40
CA MET A 197 10.96 -1.83 -6.31
C MET A 197 10.73 -0.58 -7.14
N THR A 198 9.50 -0.06 -7.21
CA THR A 198 9.19 1.18 -7.93
C THR A 198 9.73 2.39 -7.16
N ARG A 199 10.45 3.26 -7.85
CA ARG A 199 11.01 4.49 -7.29
C ARG A 199 9.91 5.54 -7.12
N GLY A 200 9.66 5.95 -5.88
CA GLY A 200 8.64 6.92 -5.50
C GLY A 200 7.53 6.32 -4.64
N PHE A 201 6.40 7.01 -4.57
CA PHE A 201 5.29 6.55 -3.75
C PHE A 201 4.47 5.47 -4.46
N SER A 202 4.39 4.31 -3.81
CA SER A 202 3.63 3.16 -4.29
C SER A 202 2.38 2.94 -3.45
N LEU A 203 1.21 2.88 -4.09
CA LEU A 203 -0.03 2.39 -3.50
C LEU A 203 -0.32 0.98 -3.99
N LEU A 204 -0.41 0.03 -3.08
CA LEU A 204 -1.00 -1.28 -3.31
C LEU A 204 -2.23 -1.46 -2.41
N ASP A 205 -3.40 -1.25 -2.98
CA ASP A 205 -4.69 -1.55 -2.32
C ASP A 205 -4.98 -3.05 -2.45
N ILE A 206 -5.35 -3.73 -1.36
CA ILE A 206 -5.46 -5.19 -1.35
C ILE A 206 -6.84 -5.58 -0.83
N PHE A 207 -7.66 -6.19 -1.67
CA PHE A 207 -8.90 -6.78 -1.18
C PHE A 207 -8.61 -7.90 -0.19
N SER A 208 -8.93 -7.64 1.07
CA SER A 208 -8.74 -8.51 2.21
C SER A 208 -10.07 -8.70 2.95
N PRO A 209 -10.97 -9.58 2.49
CA PRO A 209 -12.32 -9.67 3.01
C PRO A 209 -12.38 -9.97 4.51
N CYS A 210 -13.19 -9.19 5.24
CA CYS A 210 -13.46 -9.43 6.65
C CYS A 210 -14.52 -10.52 6.82
N VAL A 211 -14.11 -11.70 7.25
CA VAL A 211 -14.98 -12.87 7.44
C VAL A 211 -15.97 -12.72 8.59
N THR A 212 -15.75 -11.76 9.49
CA THR A 212 -16.54 -11.59 10.70
C THR A 212 -17.57 -10.47 10.58
N TYR A 213 -17.19 -9.35 9.99
CA TYR A 213 -18.01 -8.12 10.02
C TYR A 213 -18.47 -7.63 8.65
N HIS A 214 -17.83 -8.04 7.56
CA HIS A 214 -18.33 -7.73 6.23
C HIS A 214 -19.43 -8.74 5.89
N ARG A 215 -20.69 -8.31 6.00
CA ARG A 215 -21.85 -9.19 5.82
C ARG A 215 -22.65 -8.77 4.59
N GLU A 216 -22.31 -9.35 3.47
CA GLU A 216 -23.19 -9.30 2.32
C GLU A 216 -24.40 -10.24 2.52
N PRO A 217 -25.59 -9.94 1.94
CA PRO A 217 -26.75 -10.80 2.05
C PRO A 217 -26.42 -12.23 1.54
N GLY A 218 -26.60 -13.22 2.42
CA GLY A 218 -26.34 -14.63 2.09
C GLY A 218 -24.98 -15.17 2.52
N PHE A 219 -24.06 -14.34 3.03
CA PHE A 219 -22.74 -14.83 3.45
C PHE A 219 -22.64 -15.18 4.93
N ARG A 220 -22.12 -16.38 5.18
CA ARG A 220 -21.65 -16.83 6.51
C ARG A 220 -20.35 -17.60 6.31
N GLY A 221 -19.24 -17.10 6.86
CA GLY A 221 -17.93 -17.72 6.78
C GLY A 221 -17.02 -17.17 5.67
N SER A 222 -15.75 -17.64 5.63
CA SER A 222 -14.69 -17.06 4.80
C SER A 222 -14.76 -17.43 3.31
N GLY A 223 -15.10 -18.67 2.99
CA GLY A 223 -15.11 -19.14 1.60
C GLY A 223 -16.13 -18.39 0.72
N PRO A 224 -17.39 -18.30 1.14
CA PRO A 224 -18.42 -17.62 0.36
C PRO A 224 -18.12 -16.16 0.05
N ILE A 225 -17.51 -15.41 0.99
CA ILE A 225 -17.21 -13.98 0.72
C ILE A 225 -16.11 -13.80 -0.30
N VAL A 226 -15.07 -14.64 -0.29
CA VAL A 226 -14.00 -14.63 -1.29
C VAL A 226 -14.55 -14.95 -2.68
N ASP A 227 -15.40 -15.97 -2.78
CA ASP A 227 -16.02 -16.35 -4.06
C ASP A 227 -16.95 -15.26 -4.58
N TRP A 228 -17.69 -14.60 -3.70
CA TRP A 228 -18.52 -13.45 -4.07
C TRP A 228 -17.69 -12.31 -4.65
N TYR A 229 -16.59 -11.92 -3.97
CA TYR A 229 -15.68 -10.88 -4.48
C TYR A 229 -15.12 -11.25 -5.86
N ARG A 230 -14.67 -12.49 -6.02
CA ARG A 230 -14.11 -12.98 -7.28
C ARG A 230 -15.12 -12.94 -8.42
N GLN A 231 -16.36 -13.36 -8.17
CA GLN A 231 -17.38 -13.49 -9.20
C GLN A 231 -18.11 -12.18 -9.51
N ASN A 232 -18.34 -11.36 -8.48
CA ASN A 232 -19.26 -10.23 -8.59
C ASN A 232 -18.58 -8.87 -8.45
N TYR A 233 -17.34 -8.80 -7.96
CA TYR A 233 -16.74 -7.52 -7.58
C TYR A 233 -15.39 -7.26 -8.23
N ALA A 234 -14.44 -8.17 -8.13
CA ALA A 234 -13.12 -8.01 -8.74
C ALA A 234 -13.15 -8.26 -10.25
N LEU A 235 -12.48 -7.38 -11.01
CA LEU A 235 -12.30 -7.46 -12.45
C LEU A 235 -10.84 -7.17 -12.78
N ASP A 236 -10.12 -8.17 -13.30
CA ASP A 236 -8.72 -8.00 -13.70
C ASP A 236 -8.56 -6.89 -14.74
N ILE A 237 -7.47 -6.11 -14.68
CA ILE A 237 -7.25 -4.96 -15.57
C ILE A 237 -7.17 -5.37 -17.05
N GLN A 238 -6.60 -6.53 -17.37
CA GLN A 238 -6.53 -7.02 -18.74
C GLN A 238 -7.92 -7.47 -19.23
N GLU A 239 -8.71 -8.07 -18.35
CA GLU A 239 -10.11 -8.39 -18.64
C GLU A 239 -10.94 -7.13 -18.81
N ALA A 240 -10.82 -6.16 -17.90
CA ALA A 240 -11.45 -4.85 -18.01
C ALA A 240 -11.08 -4.14 -19.33
N TRP A 241 -9.81 -4.22 -19.74
CA TRP A 241 -9.34 -3.66 -21.00
C TRP A 241 -10.05 -4.31 -22.19
N ARG A 242 -10.13 -5.64 -22.24
CA ARG A 242 -10.80 -6.38 -23.33
C ARG A 242 -12.29 -6.09 -23.39
N GLU A 243 -12.96 -6.07 -22.23
CA GLU A 243 -14.42 -5.99 -22.16
C GLU A 243 -14.96 -4.56 -22.24
N LEU A 244 -14.27 -3.61 -21.64
CA LEU A 244 -14.76 -2.24 -21.44
C LEU A 244 -14.16 -1.22 -22.42
N ARG A 245 -13.01 -1.50 -23.07
CA ARG A 245 -12.35 -0.51 -23.94
C ARG A 245 -13.26 0.02 -25.04
N SER A 246 -14.13 -0.82 -25.62
CA SER A 246 -15.08 -0.39 -26.63
C SER A 246 -16.19 0.54 -26.11
N LYS A 247 -16.46 0.52 -24.82
CA LYS A 247 -17.44 1.39 -24.15
C LYS A 247 -16.82 2.71 -23.65
N VAL A 248 -15.50 2.73 -23.50
CA VAL A 248 -14.74 3.80 -22.84
C VAL A 248 -14.03 4.70 -23.84
N PHE A 249 -13.61 4.13 -24.99
CA PHE A 249 -12.82 4.83 -26.00
C PHE A 249 -13.55 4.85 -27.34
N THR A 250 -13.40 5.95 -28.08
CA THR A 250 -13.90 6.07 -29.47
C THR A 250 -13.16 5.10 -30.40
N GLU A 251 -13.62 4.93 -31.64
CA GLU A 251 -12.98 4.08 -32.62
C GLU A 251 -11.58 4.61 -32.98
N GLU A 252 -11.46 5.92 -33.16
CA GLU A 252 -10.19 6.60 -33.43
C GLU A 252 -9.20 6.43 -32.27
N GLU A 253 -9.65 6.61 -31.03
CA GLU A 253 -8.80 6.39 -29.85
C GLU A 253 -8.32 4.94 -29.80
N ARG A 254 -9.22 3.95 -30.03
CA ARG A 254 -8.87 2.53 -30.00
C ARG A 254 -7.84 2.12 -31.04
N ALA A 255 -7.82 2.77 -32.19
CA ALA A 255 -6.83 2.49 -33.22
C ALA A 255 -5.39 2.85 -32.79
N LEU A 256 -5.25 3.78 -31.82
CA LEU A 256 -3.98 4.23 -31.28
C LEU A 256 -3.57 3.49 -29.99
N LEU A 257 -4.48 2.73 -29.38
CA LEU A 257 -4.25 2.04 -28.13
C LEU A 257 -3.67 0.64 -28.35
N PRO A 258 -2.82 0.13 -27.41
CA PRO A 258 -2.26 -1.21 -27.51
C PRO A 258 -3.35 -2.30 -27.44
N ALA A 259 -3.05 -3.49 -27.96
CA ALA A 259 -3.96 -4.63 -27.89
C ALA A 259 -4.23 -5.09 -26.44
N GLU A 260 -3.19 -5.06 -25.61
CA GLU A 260 -3.25 -5.38 -24.17
C GLU A 260 -3.03 -4.11 -23.36
N TYR A 261 -3.53 -4.08 -22.14
CA TYR A 261 -3.30 -2.97 -21.21
C TYR A 261 -1.83 -2.88 -20.82
N ASP A 262 -1.23 -1.73 -21.02
CA ASP A 262 0.15 -1.43 -20.60
C ASP A 262 0.14 -0.31 -19.53
N PRO A 263 0.45 -0.65 -18.25
CA PRO A 263 0.46 0.29 -17.14
C PRO A 263 1.59 1.33 -17.22
N THR A 264 2.55 1.15 -18.12
CA THR A 264 3.71 2.04 -18.31
C THR A 264 3.55 2.96 -19.53
N SER A 265 2.49 2.78 -20.32
CA SER A 265 2.26 3.58 -21.53
C SER A 265 2.01 5.05 -21.20
N PRO A 266 2.34 5.99 -22.10
CA PRO A 266 2.15 7.43 -21.86
C PRO A 266 0.71 7.84 -21.53
N GLY A 267 -0.28 7.04 -21.87
CA GLY A 267 -1.69 7.26 -21.54
C GLY A 267 -2.22 6.44 -20.37
N ALA A 268 -1.38 5.65 -19.69
CA ALA A 268 -1.82 4.66 -18.71
C ALA A 268 -2.67 5.27 -17.58
N ALA A 269 -2.31 6.45 -17.07
CA ALA A 269 -3.09 7.13 -16.03
C ALA A 269 -4.53 7.39 -16.46
N VAL A 270 -4.72 7.97 -17.65
CA VAL A 270 -6.05 8.27 -18.20
C VAL A 270 -6.82 6.98 -18.50
N ASN A 271 -6.16 6.00 -19.08
CA ASN A 271 -6.75 4.70 -19.38
C ASN A 271 -7.23 3.99 -18.13
N ALA A 272 -6.40 3.96 -17.07
CA ALA A 272 -6.78 3.40 -15.76
C ALA A 272 -7.99 4.11 -15.17
N LEU A 273 -8.00 5.45 -15.14
CA LEU A 273 -9.11 6.24 -14.60
C LEU A 273 -10.43 5.95 -15.34
N ARG A 274 -10.40 5.86 -16.67
CA ARG A 274 -11.58 5.53 -17.49
C ARG A 274 -12.08 4.10 -17.24
N LEU A 275 -11.16 3.13 -17.13
CA LEU A 275 -11.53 1.73 -16.83
C LEU A 275 -12.13 1.58 -15.44
N ILE A 276 -11.53 2.23 -14.43
CA ILE A 276 -12.06 2.24 -13.04
C ILE A 276 -13.49 2.79 -13.03
N GLU A 277 -13.75 3.88 -13.76
CA GLU A 277 -15.10 4.47 -13.81
C GLU A 277 -16.10 3.55 -14.52
N ALA A 278 -15.70 2.95 -15.64
CA ALA A 278 -16.56 2.05 -16.39
C ALA A 278 -16.86 0.75 -15.61
N ALA A 279 -15.88 0.19 -14.91
CA ALA A 279 -16.06 -0.97 -14.03
C ALA A 279 -17.01 -0.65 -12.87
N ALA A 280 -16.84 0.51 -12.23
CA ALA A 280 -17.73 0.97 -11.16
C ALA A 280 -19.18 1.14 -11.66
N GLY A 281 -19.36 1.59 -12.90
CA GLY A 281 -20.68 1.70 -13.55
C GLY A 281 -21.44 0.37 -13.71
N ILE A 282 -20.73 -0.75 -13.68
CA ILE A 282 -21.31 -2.10 -13.72
C ILE A 282 -21.17 -2.84 -12.37
N GLY A 283 -20.85 -2.12 -11.28
CA GLY A 283 -20.71 -2.68 -9.94
C GLY A 283 -19.42 -3.49 -9.71
N ARG A 284 -18.39 -3.31 -10.56
CA ARG A 284 -17.11 -4.03 -10.49
C ARG A 284 -15.97 -3.08 -10.09
N GLU A 285 -14.93 -3.64 -9.52
CA GLU A 285 -13.70 -2.92 -9.16
C GLU A 285 -12.49 -3.53 -9.86
N VAL A 286 -11.69 -2.69 -10.51
CA VAL A 286 -10.51 -3.14 -11.26
C VAL A 286 -9.40 -3.61 -10.30
N THR A 287 -8.76 -4.74 -10.63
CA THR A 287 -7.62 -5.34 -9.93
C THR A 287 -6.42 -5.49 -10.87
N GLY A 288 -5.25 -5.79 -10.29
CA GLY A 288 -4.00 -5.90 -11.05
C GLY A 288 -3.14 -4.64 -10.97
N LEU A 289 -2.16 -4.53 -11.84
CA LEU A 289 -1.29 -3.38 -11.97
C LEU A 289 -1.91 -2.33 -12.90
N LEU A 290 -2.25 -1.17 -12.33
CA LEU A 290 -2.97 -0.14 -13.07
C LEU A 290 -2.06 0.95 -13.66
N PHE A 291 -1.00 1.33 -12.94
CA PHE A 291 -0.18 2.46 -13.35
C PHE A 291 1.22 2.42 -12.75
N ILE A 292 2.24 2.75 -13.56
CA ILE A 292 3.61 3.03 -13.12
C ILE A 292 4.14 4.24 -13.87
N ASP A 293 4.70 5.20 -13.12
CA ASP A 293 5.47 6.33 -13.64
C ASP A 293 6.59 6.71 -12.66
N GLU A 294 7.83 6.41 -13.01
CA GLU A 294 9.03 6.73 -12.23
C GLU A 294 9.76 7.98 -12.73
N SER A 295 9.13 8.76 -13.62
CA SER A 295 9.76 9.94 -14.24
C SER A 295 9.92 11.12 -13.27
N GLN A 296 9.07 11.17 -12.24
CA GLN A 296 9.07 12.28 -11.27
C GLN A 296 10.15 12.09 -10.20
N PRO A 297 10.82 13.17 -9.78
CA PRO A 297 11.79 13.09 -8.70
C PRO A 297 11.11 12.73 -7.36
N THR A 298 11.80 11.94 -6.55
CA THR A 298 11.34 11.60 -5.20
C THR A 298 11.52 12.76 -4.22
N LEU A 299 10.86 12.69 -3.05
CA LEU A 299 11.06 13.65 -1.98
C LEU A 299 12.54 13.79 -1.60
N ALA A 300 13.29 12.68 -1.49
CA ALA A 300 14.70 12.69 -1.12
C ALA A 300 15.56 13.42 -2.16
N GLU A 301 15.31 13.16 -3.46
CA GLU A 301 15.99 13.84 -4.56
C GLU A 301 15.70 15.35 -4.55
N ASN A 302 14.45 15.75 -4.33
CA ASN A 302 14.04 17.15 -4.22
C ASN A 302 14.70 17.85 -3.01
N LEU A 303 14.98 17.12 -1.93
CA LEU A 303 15.67 17.62 -0.75
C LEU A 303 17.21 17.56 -0.89
N GLY A 304 17.74 16.99 -1.96
CA GLY A 304 19.18 16.76 -2.15
C GLY A 304 19.77 15.73 -1.17
N VAL A 305 18.95 14.80 -0.68
CA VAL A 305 19.33 13.77 0.28
C VAL A 305 19.52 12.44 -0.47
N SER A 306 20.59 11.72 -0.16
CA SER A 306 20.84 10.36 -0.69
C SER A 306 21.16 9.40 0.45
N ALA A 307 21.24 8.10 0.12
CA ALA A 307 21.60 7.08 1.12
C ALA A 307 23.01 7.35 1.73
N GLU A 308 23.93 7.92 0.96
CA GLU A 308 25.30 8.28 1.40
C GLU A 308 25.33 9.60 2.17
N ARG A 309 24.35 10.47 1.96
CA ARG A 309 24.20 11.80 2.57
C ARG A 309 22.94 11.92 3.40
N ALA A 310 22.51 10.82 3.98
CA ALA A 310 21.31 10.81 4.82
C ALA A 310 21.55 11.66 6.09
N PRO A 311 20.59 12.54 6.46
CA PRO A 311 20.71 13.34 7.68
C PRO A 311 20.93 12.50 8.94
N ALA A 312 20.35 11.29 9.00
CA ALA A 312 20.54 10.36 10.11
C ALA A 312 21.96 9.79 10.22
N LEU A 313 22.76 9.86 9.14
CA LEU A 313 24.17 9.48 9.10
C LEU A 313 25.11 10.68 9.29
N ALA A 314 24.57 11.91 9.38
CA ALA A 314 25.36 13.05 9.76
C ALA A 314 26.00 12.80 11.12
N ASP A 315 27.24 13.29 11.28
CA ASP A 315 28.04 13.05 12.49
C ASP A 315 27.27 13.44 13.77
N ILE A 316 26.76 12.41 14.44
CA ILE A 316 26.12 12.51 15.76
C ILE A 316 27.17 12.37 16.89
N SER A 317 28.46 12.65 16.60
CA SER A 317 29.42 12.72 17.70
C SER A 317 28.91 13.73 18.75
N LEU A 318 28.76 13.25 19.98
CA LEU A 318 28.27 14.07 21.11
C LEU A 318 29.09 15.36 21.27
N SER A 319 30.35 15.36 20.86
CA SER A 319 31.24 16.54 20.90
C SER A 319 30.82 17.62 19.90
N SER A 320 30.55 17.29 18.63
CA SER A 320 30.18 18.30 17.63
C SER A 320 28.78 18.88 17.89
N ASN A 321 27.84 18.05 18.36
CA ASN A 321 26.50 18.51 18.73
C ASN A 321 26.49 19.36 20.00
N LEU A 322 27.35 19.05 20.97
CA LEU A 322 27.46 19.82 22.22
C LEU A 322 28.07 21.22 21.96
N GLU A 323 29.06 21.32 21.07
CA GLU A 323 29.65 22.61 20.67
C GLU A 323 28.65 23.46 19.91
N ARG A 324 27.91 22.88 18.97
CA ARG A 324 26.85 23.56 18.23
C ARG A 324 25.72 24.03 19.12
N TYR A 325 25.32 23.21 20.10
CA TYR A 325 24.32 23.58 21.11
C TYR A 325 24.80 24.71 21.99
N ARG A 326 26.08 24.72 22.44
CA ARG A 326 26.68 25.79 23.21
C ARG A 326 26.79 27.09 22.42
N ALA A 327 27.12 27.03 21.12
CA ALA A 327 27.13 28.18 20.24
C ALA A 327 25.74 28.82 20.11
N LEU A 328 24.71 28.00 19.85
CA LEU A 328 23.30 28.43 19.82
C LEU A 328 22.85 29.09 21.14
N LEU A 329 23.22 28.50 22.27
CA LEU A 329 22.92 29.10 23.59
C LEU A 329 23.66 30.42 23.84
N ALA A 330 24.82 30.61 23.23
CA ALA A 330 25.57 31.89 23.35
C ALA A 330 24.94 33.00 22.51
N GLU A 331 24.36 32.68 21.35
CA GLU A 331 23.60 33.60 20.49
C GLU A 331 22.27 34.06 21.10
N LEU A 332 21.70 33.27 22.01
CA LEU A 332 20.43 33.56 22.70
C LEU A 332 20.59 34.34 24.01
N ARG A 333 21.82 34.69 24.41
CA ARG A 333 22.16 35.51 25.57
C ARG A 333 22.57 36.92 25.15
#